data_9ecd90eab4abf9828f5c907625b59940
#
_entry.id   9ecd90eab4abf9828f5c907625b59940
#
_cell.length_a   1.000
_cell.length_b   1.000
_cell.length_c   1.000
_cell.angle_alpha   90.00
_cell.angle_beta   90.00
_cell.angle_gamma   90.00
#
_symmetry.space_group_name_H-M   'P 1'
#
loop_
_entity.id
_entity.type
_entity.pdbx_description
1 polymer ?
#
loop_
_entity_poly.entity_id
_entity_poly.type
_entity_poly.pdbx_seq_one_letter_code
_entity_poly.pdbx_strand_id
1 'polypeptide(L)'
;VDAYREMLPTALENGLTPAMVKETVYQATDYPGYGRMLPFLNATNEVFADRNIPLPLPGKATTTMENRLEKGAEAQAEIFGEQMKEAWKNGHINRWLAANCFGDFYTRTGLDLPQREMITFCFLMAQGGCEPQLIAHAKGNMNLGNDKDFVIRVVSQCLPYIGYPRSLNAISCLQKATE
;
A
#
# COMPACT_ATOMS: atom_id res chain seq x y z
N VAL A 1 -13.56 10.41 -5.62
CA VAL A 1 -13.49 9.54 -6.82
C VAL A 1 -13.32 10.38 -8.07
N ASP A 2 -14.05 11.50 -8.24
CA ASP A 2 -14.00 12.30 -9.48
C ASP A 2 -12.61 12.88 -9.74
N ALA A 3 -11.99 13.52 -8.75
CA ALA A 3 -10.61 13.99 -8.86
C ALA A 3 -9.62 12.86 -9.22
N TYR A 4 -9.81 11.65 -8.69
CA TYR A 4 -9.01 10.49 -9.06
C TYR A 4 -9.20 10.11 -10.54
N ARG A 5 -10.45 10.12 -11.01
CA ARG A 5 -10.78 9.83 -12.41
C ARG A 5 -10.14 10.84 -13.37
N GLU A 6 -10.08 12.12 -12.97
CA GLU A 6 -9.43 13.19 -13.74
C GLU A 6 -7.89 13.08 -13.75
N MET A 7 -7.30 12.62 -12.65
CA MET A 7 -5.84 12.50 -12.51
C MET A 7 -5.26 11.26 -13.19
N LEU A 8 -6.02 10.15 -13.23
CA LEU A 8 -5.51 8.86 -13.67
C LEU A 8 -4.98 8.84 -15.11
N PRO A 9 -5.62 9.49 -16.10
CA PRO A 9 -5.07 9.61 -17.45
C PRO A 9 -3.66 10.19 -17.48
N THR A 10 -3.46 11.32 -16.80
CA THR A 10 -2.15 11.99 -16.70
C THR A 10 -1.11 11.10 -15.99
N ALA A 11 -1.50 10.37 -14.94
CA ALA A 11 -0.62 9.45 -14.25
C ALA A 11 -0.13 8.31 -15.19
N LEU A 12 -1.02 7.77 -16.02
CA LEU A 12 -0.67 6.76 -17.02
C LEU A 12 0.28 7.32 -18.09
N GLU A 13 0.07 8.54 -18.55
CA GLU A 13 0.94 9.23 -19.51
C GLU A 13 2.34 9.54 -18.94
N ASN A 14 2.43 9.71 -17.62
CA ASN A 14 3.68 9.96 -16.90
C ASN A 14 4.36 8.70 -16.32
N GLY A 15 4.00 7.51 -16.82
CA GLY A 15 4.75 6.29 -16.60
C GLY A 15 4.16 5.30 -15.60
N LEU A 16 3.00 5.56 -15.00
CA LEU A 16 2.27 4.52 -14.26
C LEU A 16 1.72 3.49 -15.26
N THR A 17 2.08 2.24 -15.06
CA THR A 17 1.49 1.16 -15.86
C THR A 17 0.07 0.82 -15.38
N PRO A 18 -0.81 0.28 -16.24
CA PRO A 18 -2.11 -0.22 -15.82
C PRO A 18 -2.04 -1.24 -14.67
N ALA A 19 -1.00 -2.07 -14.64
CA ALA A 19 -0.75 -3.03 -13.57
C ALA A 19 -0.46 -2.30 -12.24
N MET A 20 0.43 -1.31 -12.22
CA MET A 20 0.75 -0.54 -11.01
C MET A 20 -0.49 0.15 -10.44
N VAL A 21 -1.33 0.74 -11.31
CA VAL A 21 -2.59 1.37 -10.90
C VAL A 21 -3.52 0.36 -10.23
N LYS A 22 -3.73 -0.80 -10.87
CA LYS A 22 -4.59 -1.85 -10.32
C LYS A 22 -4.06 -2.41 -9.00
N GLU A 23 -2.77 -2.67 -8.91
CA GLU A 23 -2.15 -3.18 -7.68
C GLU A 23 -2.25 -2.16 -6.53
N THR A 24 -2.11 -0.86 -6.79
CA THR A 24 -2.37 0.20 -5.81
C THR A 24 -3.81 0.17 -5.31
N VAL A 25 -4.78 0.10 -6.22
CA VAL A 25 -6.21 0.06 -5.87
C VAL A 25 -6.54 -1.23 -5.10
N TYR A 26 -6.04 -2.38 -5.52
CA TYR A 26 -6.27 -3.65 -4.81
C TYR A 26 -5.73 -3.61 -3.38
N GLN A 27 -4.52 -3.09 -3.18
CA GLN A 27 -3.89 -2.97 -1.87
C GLN A 27 -4.71 -2.09 -0.90
N ALA A 28 -5.46 -1.12 -1.41
CA ALA A 28 -6.37 -0.31 -0.60
C ALA A 28 -7.46 -1.14 0.11
N THR A 29 -7.71 -2.38 -0.31
CA THR A 29 -8.66 -3.28 0.36
C THR A 29 -8.28 -3.53 1.82
N ASP A 30 -6.99 -3.64 2.11
CA ASP A 30 -6.47 -4.02 3.43
C ASP A 30 -6.31 -2.83 4.39
N TYR A 31 -6.36 -1.60 3.90
CA TYR A 31 -6.12 -0.39 4.68
C TYR A 31 -7.38 0.47 4.85
N PRO A 32 -7.85 1.24 3.86
CA PRO A 32 -9.12 1.95 3.99
C PRO A 32 -10.34 1.02 3.92
N GLY A 33 -10.16 -0.22 3.45
CA GLY A 33 -11.20 -1.26 3.39
C GLY A 33 -11.93 -1.32 2.06
N TYR A 34 -12.53 -2.50 1.79
CA TYR A 34 -13.20 -2.81 0.53
C TYR A 34 -14.26 -1.76 0.12
N GLY A 35 -15.09 -1.32 1.06
CA GLY A 35 -16.14 -0.35 0.76
C GLY A 35 -15.62 1.00 0.27
N ARG A 36 -14.45 1.43 0.74
CA ARG A 36 -13.79 2.67 0.28
C ARG A 36 -12.98 2.44 -1.00
N MET A 37 -12.44 1.23 -1.19
CA MET A 37 -11.66 0.86 -2.38
C MET A 37 -12.54 0.70 -3.62
N LEU A 38 -13.70 0.07 -3.51
CA LEU A 38 -14.53 -0.34 -4.65
C LEU A 38 -14.89 0.79 -5.64
N PRO A 39 -15.27 2.01 -5.19
CA PRO A 39 -15.53 3.11 -6.11
C PRO A 39 -14.31 3.51 -6.96
N PHE A 40 -13.10 3.38 -6.41
CA PHE A 40 -11.85 3.66 -7.13
C PHE A 40 -11.53 2.56 -8.15
N LEU A 41 -11.83 1.30 -7.83
CA LEU A 41 -11.71 0.19 -8.77
C LEU A 41 -12.64 0.39 -9.98
N ASN A 42 -13.88 0.78 -9.74
CA ASN A 42 -14.84 1.06 -10.80
C ASN A 42 -14.36 2.23 -11.69
N ALA A 43 -13.95 3.34 -11.08
CA ALA A 43 -13.40 4.48 -11.82
C ALA A 43 -12.14 4.12 -12.62
N THR A 44 -11.28 3.25 -12.07
CA THR A 44 -10.11 2.74 -12.81
C THR A 44 -10.52 1.95 -14.04
N ASN A 45 -11.53 1.08 -13.92
CA ASN A 45 -12.03 0.29 -15.04
C ASN A 45 -12.65 1.16 -16.13
N GLU A 46 -13.41 2.20 -15.74
CA GLU A 46 -13.99 3.18 -16.67
C GLU A 46 -12.89 3.90 -17.46
N VAL A 47 -11.90 4.48 -16.77
CA VAL A 47 -10.77 5.16 -17.42
C VAL A 47 -9.98 4.22 -18.34
N PHE A 48 -9.80 2.95 -17.94
CA PHE A 48 -9.11 1.97 -18.78
C PHE A 48 -9.92 1.65 -20.05
N ALA A 49 -11.24 1.50 -19.92
CA ALA A 49 -12.11 1.29 -21.07
C ALA A 49 -12.06 2.48 -22.07
N ASP A 50 -12.16 3.71 -21.56
CA ASP A 50 -12.10 4.94 -22.36
C ASP A 50 -10.75 5.10 -23.10
N ARG A 51 -9.69 4.54 -22.55
CA ARG A 51 -8.33 4.55 -23.14
C ARG A 51 -7.99 3.28 -23.92
N ASN A 52 -8.96 2.41 -24.18
CA ASN A 52 -8.77 1.14 -24.88
C ASN A 52 -7.72 0.22 -24.24
N ILE A 53 -7.55 0.29 -22.92
CA ILE A 53 -6.70 -0.63 -22.15
C ILE A 53 -7.52 -1.91 -21.90
N PRO A 54 -7.07 -3.07 -22.41
CA PRO A 54 -7.87 -4.29 -22.34
C PRO A 54 -8.04 -4.79 -20.89
N LEU A 55 -9.24 -5.25 -20.57
CA LEU A 55 -9.55 -5.89 -19.28
C LEU A 55 -10.12 -7.30 -19.54
N PRO A 56 -9.86 -8.27 -18.65
CA PRO A 56 -9.03 -8.16 -17.43
C PRO A 56 -7.54 -8.07 -17.74
N LEU A 57 -6.79 -7.39 -16.84
CA LEU A 57 -5.32 -7.44 -16.92
C LEU A 57 -4.82 -8.84 -16.52
N PRO A 58 -3.62 -9.26 -16.98
CA PRO A 58 -3.00 -10.49 -16.54
C PRO A 58 -2.88 -10.56 -15.01
N GLY A 59 -3.19 -11.73 -14.44
CA GLY A 59 -3.11 -11.96 -12.99
C GLY A 59 -1.69 -11.75 -12.46
N LYS A 60 -1.58 -11.23 -11.23
CA LYS A 60 -0.32 -10.91 -10.56
C LYS A 60 -0.09 -11.70 -9.27
N ALA A 61 -1.01 -12.58 -8.89
CA ALA A 61 -0.86 -13.43 -7.71
C ALA A 61 0.34 -14.38 -7.85
N THR A 62 1.10 -14.55 -6.77
CA THR A 62 2.26 -15.43 -6.67
C THR A 62 2.08 -16.52 -5.62
N THR A 63 1.01 -16.44 -4.84
CA THR A 63 0.70 -17.37 -3.76
C THR A 63 -0.56 -18.18 -4.04
N THR A 64 -0.70 -19.29 -3.32
CA THR A 64 -1.87 -20.16 -3.29
C THR A 64 -2.45 -20.20 -1.86
N MET A 65 -3.63 -20.80 -1.70
CA MET A 65 -4.25 -20.96 -0.37
C MET A 65 -3.37 -21.76 0.60
N GLU A 66 -2.51 -22.64 0.09
CA GLU A 66 -1.63 -23.51 0.88
C GLU A 66 -0.40 -22.74 1.40
N ASN A 67 0.19 -21.84 0.58
CA ASN A 67 1.47 -21.20 0.91
C ASN A 67 1.36 -19.71 1.30
N ARG A 68 0.19 -19.10 1.18
CA ARG A 68 -0.02 -17.66 1.43
C ARG A 68 0.41 -17.20 2.83
N LEU A 69 0.19 -18.02 3.86
CA LEU A 69 0.57 -17.71 5.24
C LEU A 69 2.09 -17.66 5.41
N GLU A 70 2.79 -18.67 4.89
CA GLU A 70 4.25 -18.74 4.94
C GLU A 70 4.87 -17.56 4.18
N LYS A 71 4.43 -17.35 2.93
CA LYS A 71 4.94 -16.25 2.09
C LYS A 71 4.64 -14.86 2.66
N GLY A 72 3.49 -14.70 3.29
CA GLY A 72 3.15 -13.46 3.97
C GLY A 72 4.00 -13.21 5.23
N ALA A 73 4.27 -14.25 6.02
CA ALA A 73 5.18 -14.15 7.17
C ALA A 73 6.62 -13.84 6.74
N GLU A 74 7.09 -14.40 5.63
CA GLU A 74 8.38 -14.05 5.00
C GLU A 74 8.41 -12.57 4.59
N ALA A 75 7.39 -12.08 3.90
CA ALA A 75 7.29 -10.68 3.50
C ALA A 75 7.25 -9.72 4.72
N GLN A 76 6.50 -10.07 5.78
CA GLN A 76 6.52 -9.30 7.03
C GLN A 76 7.92 -9.25 7.67
N ALA A 77 8.65 -10.38 7.66
CA ALA A 77 9.99 -10.43 8.21
C ALA A 77 10.99 -9.59 7.40
N GLU A 78 10.88 -9.58 6.08
CA GLU A 78 11.71 -8.75 5.20
C GLU A 78 11.51 -7.25 5.49
N ILE A 79 10.28 -6.83 5.74
CA ILE A 79 9.94 -5.42 5.98
C ILE A 79 10.25 -5.00 7.42
N PHE A 80 9.85 -5.80 8.42
CA PHE A 80 9.82 -5.41 9.83
C PHE A 80 10.81 -6.16 10.71
N GLY A 81 11.48 -7.20 10.19
CA GLY A 81 12.47 -8.01 10.90
C GLY A 81 11.98 -9.41 11.24
N GLU A 82 12.94 -10.30 11.55
CA GLU A 82 12.75 -11.74 11.75
C GLU A 82 11.70 -12.12 12.81
N GLN A 83 11.49 -11.27 13.83
CA GLN A 83 10.49 -11.48 14.89
C GLN A 83 9.06 -11.58 14.32
N MET A 84 8.83 -11.08 13.09
CA MET A 84 7.51 -11.12 12.45
C MET A 84 7.16 -12.50 11.88
N LYS A 85 8.12 -13.37 11.66
CA LYS A 85 7.87 -14.74 11.12
C LYS A 85 6.87 -15.54 11.94
N GLU A 86 6.79 -15.30 13.24
CA GLU A 86 5.92 -16.02 14.17
C GLU A 86 4.74 -15.17 14.68
N ALA A 87 4.66 -13.90 14.29
CA ALA A 87 3.66 -12.95 14.78
C ALA A 87 2.21 -13.39 14.49
N TRP A 88 2.00 -14.15 13.41
CA TRP A 88 0.69 -14.71 13.05
C TRP A 88 0.11 -15.67 14.12
N LYS A 89 0.94 -16.21 15.02
CA LYS A 89 0.51 -17.07 16.13
C LYS A 89 -0.24 -16.30 17.24
N ASN A 90 -0.13 -14.97 17.26
CA ASN A 90 -0.74 -14.10 18.26
C ASN A 90 -2.24 -13.83 18.02
N GLY A 91 -2.96 -14.76 17.39
CA GLY A 91 -4.40 -14.70 17.21
C GLY A 91 -4.85 -14.66 15.74
N HIS A 92 -6.15 -14.81 15.53
CA HIS A 92 -6.70 -14.98 14.18
C HIS A 92 -6.56 -13.73 13.30
N ILE A 93 -6.63 -12.52 13.87
CA ILE A 93 -6.42 -11.27 13.12
C ILE A 93 -4.98 -11.19 12.61
N ASN A 94 -3.98 -11.52 13.47
CA ASN A 94 -2.58 -11.56 13.03
C ASN A 94 -2.32 -12.64 11.98
N ARG A 95 -3.02 -13.78 12.10
CA ARG A 95 -2.97 -14.83 11.08
C ARG A 95 -3.54 -14.36 9.73
N TRP A 96 -4.66 -13.65 9.75
CA TRP A 96 -5.22 -13.06 8.52
C TRP A 96 -4.34 -11.96 7.97
N LEU A 97 -3.78 -11.12 8.82
CA LEU A 97 -2.82 -10.10 8.41
C LEU A 97 -1.65 -10.72 7.64
N ALA A 98 -1.03 -11.77 8.19
CA ALA A 98 0.06 -12.46 7.51
C ALA A 98 -0.40 -13.15 6.22
N ALA A 99 -1.50 -13.91 6.24
CA ALA A 99 -1.93 -14.68 5.09
C ALA A 99 -2.58 -13.82 4.00
N ASN A 100 -3.45 -12.88 4.36
CA ASN A 100 -4.20 -12.06 3.39
C ASN A 100 -3.44 -10.79 3.01
N CYS A 101 -3.20 -9.86 3.94
CA CYS A 101 -2.56 -8.59 3.61
C CYS A 101 -1.15 -8.82 3.01
N PHE A 102 -0.29 -9.56 3.72
CA PHE A 102 1.07 -9.80 3.24
C PHE A 102 1.15 -10.94 2.23
N GLY A 103 0.45 -12.05 2.46
CA GLY A 103 0.51 -13.22 1.59
C GLY A 103 -0.22 -13.06 0.26
N ASP A 104 -1.41 -12.45 0.24
CA ASP A 104 -2.17 -12.30 -1.01
C ASP A 104 -1.88 -10.99 -1.74
N PHE A 105 -1.59 -9.88 -1.01
CA PHE A 105 -1.39 -8.58 -1.65
C PHE A 105 0.07 -8.18 -1.79
N TYR A 106 0.88 -8.26 -0.72
CA TYR A 106 2.27 -7.80 -0.77
C TYR A 106 3.18 -8.67 -1.65
N THR A 107 2.89 -9.95 -1.80
CA THR A 107 3.67 -10.87 -2.65
C THR A 107 3.36 -10.73 -4.14
N ARG A 108 2.27 -10.02 -4.51
CA ARG A 108 1.86 -9.88 -5.91
C ARG A 108 2.91 -9.11 -6.70
N THR A 109 3.11 -9.51 -7.96
CA THR A 109 3.95 -8.75 -8.91
C THR A 109 3.25 -7.47 -9.40
N GLY A 110 3.98 -6.59 -10.07
CA GLY A 110 3.46 -5.32 -10.59
C GLY A 110 3.84 -4.10 -9.75
N LEU A 111 4.08 -4.30 -8.45
CA LEU A 111 4.74 -3.37 -7.52
C LEU A 111 5.77 -4.16 -6.71
N ASP A 112 6.92 -3.55 -6.41
CA ASP A 112 7.89 -4.10 -5.49
C ASP A 112 7.59 -3.74 -4.02
N LEU A 113 8.30 -4.33 -3.07
CA LEU A 113 8.05 -4.10 -1.64
C LEU A 113 8.27 -2.63 -1.23
N PRO A 114 9.32 -1.92 -1.66
CA PRO A 114 9.47 -0.50 -1.39
C PRO A 114 8.28 0.35 -1.88
N GLN A 115 7.76 0.07 -3.08
CA GLN A 115 6.58 0.74 -3.61
C GLN A 115 5.33 0.43 -2.78
N ARG A 116 5.14 -0.82 -2.37
CA ARG A 116 4.01 -1.23 -1.52
C ARG A 116 4.06 -0.58 -0.15
N GLU A 117 5.23 -0.48 0.48
CA GLU A 117 5.38 0.20 1.76
C GLU A 117 5.13 1.71 1.66
N MET A 118 5.60 2.36 0.59
CA MET A 118 5.28 3.77 0.31
C MET A 118 3.77 3.97 0.16
N ILE A 119 3.08 3.12 -0.59
CA ILE A 119 1.63 3.19 -0.81
C ILE A 119 0.88 2.94 0.50
N THR A 120 1.28 1.95 1.30
CA THR A 120 0.69 1.70 2.62
C THR A 120 0.86 2.90 3.55
N PHE A 121 2.05 3.50 3.59
CA PHE A 121 2.29 4.72 4.36
C PHE A 121 1.32 5.84 3.95
N CYS A 122 1.09 6.02 2.64
CA CYS A 122 0.11 6.98 2.13
C CYS A 122 -1.32 6.68 2.59
N PHE A 123 -1.75 5.42 2.56
CA PHE A 123 -3.08 5.03 3.06
C PHE A 123 -3.26 5.31 4.54
N LEU A 124 -2.29 4.93 5.36
CA LEU A 124 -2.33 5.14 6.82
C LEU A 124 -2.32 6.63 7.17
N MET A 125 -1.45 7.41 6.54
CA MET A 125 -1.35 8.85 6.71
C MET A 125 -2.68 9.53 6.33
N ALA A 126 -3.26 9.17 5.19
CA ALA A 126 -4.52 9.74 4.71
C ALA A 126 -5.71 9.33 5.59
N GLN A 127 -5.72 8.12 6.12
CA GLN A 127 -6.77 7.63 7.00
C GLN A 127 -6.76 8.34 8.35
N GLY A 128 -5.59 8.45 8.99
CA GLY A 128 -5.40 9.01 10.33
C GLY A 128 -5.93 8.07 11.44
N GLY A 129 -5.57 8.35 12.70
CA GLY A 129 -6.00 7.56 13.85
C GLY A 129 -5.37 6.16 13.94
N CYS A 130 -4.23 5.95 13.29
CA CYS A 130 -3.48 4.70 13.25
C CYS A 130 -1.97 4.95 13.38
N GLU A 131 -1.58 5.87 14.27
CA GLU A 131 -0.19 6.30 14.48
C GLU A 131 0.77 5.13 14.77
N PRO A 132 0.44 4.12 15.60
CA PRO A 132 1.32 2.98 15.82
C PRO A 132 1.68 2.24 14.51
N GLN A 133 0.69 2.04 13.64
CA GLN A 133 0.89 1.41 12.34
C GLN A 133 1.70 2.33 11.42
N LEU A 134 1.41 3.63 11.42
CA LEU A 134 2.12 4.61 10.61
C LEU A 134 3.61 4.68 10.99
N ILE A 135 3.95 4.61 12.29
CA ILE A 135 5.33 4.54 12.78
C ILE A 135 6.00 3.24 12.28
N ALA A 136 5.33 2.09 12.42
CA ALA A 136 5.86 0.81 11.98
C ALA A 136 6.15 0.81 10.46
N HIS A 137 5.22 1.31 9.64
CA HIS A 137 5.38 1.40 8.19
C HIS A 137 6.37 2.49 7.75
N ALA A 138 6.57 3.57 8.53
CA ALA A 138 7.67 4.50 8.32
C ALA A 138 9.03 3.80 8.47
N LYS A 139 9.17 2.96 9.51
CA LYS A 139 10.37 2.14 9.72
C LYS A 139 10.53 1.08 8.62
N GLY A 140 9.45 0.42 8.22
CA GLY A 140 9.43 -0.54 7.11
C GLY A 140 9.92 0.08 5.80
N ASN A 141 9.46 1.30 5.47
CA ASN A 141 9.97 2.05 4.33
C ASN A 141 11.49 2.22 4.37
N MET A 142 12.03 2.66 5.52
CA MET A 142 13.47 2.86 5.68
C MET A 142 14.25 1.54 5.60
N ASN A 143 13.73 0.46 6.15
CA ASN A 143 14.34 -0.88 6.05
C ASN A 143 14.45 -1.36 4.59
N LEU A 144 13.52 -0.96 3.73
CA LEU A 144 13.49 -1.30 2.32
C LEU A 144 14.20 -0.29 1.41
N GLY A 145 14.88 0.72 1.98
CA GLY A 145 15.67 1.70 1.25
C GLY A 145 14.95 3.00 0.85
N ASN A 146 13.68 3.15 1.20
CA ASN A 146 12.98 4.43 1.12
C ASN A 146 13.41 5.30 2.31
N ASP A 147 14.46 6.09 2.13
CA ASP A 147 15.02 6.90 3.19
C ASP A 147 14.07 7.97 3.76
N LYS A 148 14.46 8.57 4.88
CA LYS A 148 13.64 9.58 5.56
C LYS A 148 13.29 10.76 4.65
N ASP A 149 14.24 11.21 3.84
CA ASP A 149 14.02 12.35 2.93
C ASP A 149 13.05 11.99 1.81
N PHE A 150 13.11 10.75 1.31
CA PHE A 150 12.13 10.24 0.37
C PHE A 150 10.73 10.25 0.98
N VAL A 151 10.55 9.72 2.21
CA VAL A 151 9.23 9.69 2.88
C VAL A 151 8.71 11.11 3.15
N ILE A 152 9.57 12.07 3.51
CA ILE A 152 9.17 13.49 3.64
C ILE A 152 8.65 14.05 2.31
N ARG A 153 9.31 13.74 1.19
CA ARG A 153 8.83 14.15 -0.14
C ARG A 153 7.46 13.54 -0.46
N VAL A 154 7.23 12.27 -0.09
CA VAL A 154 5.92 11.60 -0.25
C VAL A 154 4.84 12.35 0.57
N VAL A 155 5.11 12.66 1.85
CA VAL A 155 4.17 13.47 2.67
C VAL A 155 3.87 14.81 2.01
N SER A 156 4.90 15.47 1.47
CA SER A 156 4.76 16.78 0.81
C SER A 156 3.87 16.70 -0.43
N GLN A 157 3.98 15.65 -1.23
CA GLN A 157 3.12 15.43 -2.40
C GLN A 157 1.66 15.12 -1.99
N CYS A 158 1.45 14.47 -0.85
CA CYS A 158 0.11 14.17 -0.35
C CYS A 158 -0.57 15.37 0.36
N LEU A 159 0.20 16.38 0.79
CA LEU A 159 -0.30 17.51 1.56
C LEU A 159 -1.55 18.19 0.97
N PRO A 160 -1.64 18.48 -0.35
CA PRO A 160 -2.82 19.12 -0.93
C PRO A 160 -4.10 18.29 -0.79
N TYR A 161 -3.99 16.98 -0.62
CA TYR A 161 -5.11 16.05 -0.55
C TYR A 161 -5.54 15.69 0.88
N ILE A 162 -4.60 15.73 1.85
CA ILE A 162 -4.85 15.30 3.23
C ILE A 162 -4.81 16.45 4.25
N GLY A 163 -4.26 17.61 3.88
CA GLY A 163 -4.15 18.80 4.70
C GLY A 163 -3.04 18.73 5.76
N TYR A 164 -2.76 19.88 6.38
CA TYR A 164 -1.68 20.05 7.36
C TYR A 164 -1.77 19.13 8.58
N PRO A 165 -2.93 18.94 9.23
CA PRO A 165 -2.97 18.12 10.46
C PRO A 165 -2.47 16.70 10.24
N ARG A 166 -2.90 16.04 9.17
CA ARG A 166 -2.46 14.67 8.83
C ARG A 166 -1.02 14.64 8.38
N SER A 167 -0.57 15.62 7.61
CA SER A 167 0.82 15.71 7.16
C SER A 167 1.78 15.95 8.33
N LEU A 168 1.46 16.82 9.28
CA LEU A 168 2.28 17.05 10.47
C LEU A 168 2.29 15.82 11.39
N ASN A 169 1.16 15.12 11.52
CA ASN A 169 1.10 13.86 12.24
C ASN A 169 2.01 12.80 11.59
N ALA A 170 2.00 12.69 10.25
CA ALA A 170 2.87 11.77 9.52
C ALA A 170 4.37 12.09 9.74
N ILE A 171 4.75 13.36 9.71
CA ILE A 171 6.13 13.79 10.01
C ILE A 171 6.51 13.45 11.45
N SER A 172 5.61 13.66 12.43
CA SER A 172 5.85 13.25 13.83
C SER A 172 6.04 11.73 13.97
N CYS A 173 5.23 10.94 13.26
CA CYS A 173 5.37 9.47 13.24
C CYS A 173 6.70 9.04 12.60
N LEU A 174 7.12 9.68 11.50
CA LEU A 174 8.40 9.42 10.86
C LEU A 174 9.59 9.76 11.79
N GLN A 175 9.51 10.84 12.55
CA GLN A 175 10.55 11.18 13.55
C GLN A 175 10.66 10.08 14.60
N LYS A 176 9.53 9.64 15.18
CA LYS A 176 9.51 8.54 16.17
C LYS A 176 10.04 7.22 15.63
N ALA A 177 9.88 6.96 14.33
CA ALA A 177 10.40 5.76 13.68
C ALA A 177 11.93 5.77 13.54
N THR A 178 12.58 6.94 13.70
CA THR A 178 14.03 7.12 13.60
C THR A 178 14.74 7.23 14.97
N GLU A 179 13.98 7.30 16.06
CA GLU A 179 14.49 7.21 17.44
C GLU A 179 14.77 5.77 17.83
#